data_3f21af2cd955550dbc7a470bfe30645a
#
_entry.id   3f21af2cd955550dbc7a470bfe30645a
#
_cell.length_a   1.000
_cell.length_b   1.000
_cell.length_c   1.000
_cell.angle_alpha   90.00
_cell.angle_beta   90.00
_cell.angle_gamma   90.00
#
_symmetry.space_group_name_H-M   'P 1'
#
loop_
_entity.id
_entity.type
_entity.pdbx_description
1 polymer ?
#
loop_
_entity_poly.entity_id
_entity_poly.type
_entity_poly.pdbx_seq_one_letter_code
_entity_poly.pdbx_strand_id
1 'polypeptide(L)'
;MQQTLVLDQDLISRYDQSGPRYTSYPTAVQFHEDFGPQQYRAAARASNASGRPLSLYFHIPFCDTVCFYCACNKIATKDRTRAQPYLDRVYREIEMQAALFDSERPVEQLHWGGGTPTFISAAQMRELMAVTRRHFKMLDDDSGEYS
;
A
#
# COMPACT_ATOMS: atom_id res chain seq x y z
N MET A 1 -9.16 -12.85 -31.01
CA MET A 1 -8.32 -14.07 -31.04
C MET A 1 -8.34 -14.66 -29.62
N GLN A 2 -8.96 -15.83 -29.45
CA GLN A 2 -8.86 -16.58 -28.19
C GLN A 2 -7.47 -17.21 -28.15
N GLN A 3 -6.62 -16.78 -27.20
CA GLN A 3 -5.38 -17.48 -26.92
C GLN A 3 -5.74 -18.78 -26.17
N THR A 4 -5.46 -19.90 -26.79
CA THR A 4 -5.58 -21.21 -26.13
C THR A 4 -4.43 -21.34 -25.15
N LEU A 5 -4.76 -21.47 -23.87
CA LEU A 5 -3.78 -21.67 -22.81
C LEU A 5 -3.21 -23.09 -22.96
N VAL A 6 -1.94 -23.21 -23.29
CA VAL A 6 -1.23 -24.50 -23.37
C VAL A 6 -0.52 -24.71 -22.03
N LEU A 7 -0.93 -25.73 -21.29
CA LEU A 7 -0.27 -26.15 -20.05
C LEU A 7 0.95 -27.02 -20.43
N ASP A 8 2.14 -26.47 -20.26
CA ASP A 8 3.41 -27.18 -20.44
C ASP A 8 3.83 -27.79 -19.09
N GLN A 9 3.63 -29.09 -18.97
CA GLN A 9 3.89 -29.83 -17.72
C GLN A 9 5.38 -29.95 -17.42
N ASP A 10 6.24 -29.98 -18.43
CA ASP A 10 7.69 -30.04 -18.26
C ASP A 10 8.22 -28.69 -17.76
N LEU A 11 7.67 -27.58 -18.28
CA LEU A 11 7.98 -26.25 -17.82
C LEU A 11 7.56 -26.06 -16.35
N ILE A 12 6.37 -26.49 -15.98
CA ILE A 12 5.86 -26.44 -14.61
C ILE A 12 6.78 -27.22 -13.68
N SER A 13 7.08 -28.48 -14.00
CA SER A 13 7.95 -29.35 -13.19
C SER A 13 9.36 -28.79 -13.03
N ARG A 14 9.88 -28.13 -14.06
CA ARG A 14 11.20 -27.50 -14.05
C ARG A 14 11.30 -26.34 -13.07
N TYR A 15 10.21 -25.57 -12.89
CA TYR A 15 10.17 -24.37 -12.04
C TYR A 15 9.43 -24.57 -10.73
N ASP A 16 8.83 -25.74 -10.49
CA ASP A 16 8.24 -26.13 -9.20
C ASP A 16 9.32 -26.50 -8.18
N GLN A 17 10.04 -25.47 -7.73
CA GLN A 17 11.14 -25.60 -6.77
C GLN A 17 10.90 -24.66 -5.59
N SER A 18 11.27 -25.15 -4.39
CA SER A 18 11.32 -24.29 -3.21
C SER A 18 12.43 -23.25 -3.39
N GLY A 19 12.09 -21.99 -3.38
CA GLY A 19 13.02 -20.87 -3.50
C GLY A 19 12.67 -19.73 -2.55
N PRO A 20 13.59 -18.80 -2.31
CA PRO A 20 13.29 -17.60 -1.54
C PRO A 20 12.22 -16.79 -2.26
N ARG A 21 11.32 -16.19 -1.48
CA ARG A 21 10.27 -15.32 -2.04
C ARG A 21 10.87 -13.99 -2.46
N TYR A 22 10.94 -13.76 -3.75
CA TYR A 22 11.29 -12.46 -4.32
C TYR A 22 10.01 -11.74 -4.73
N THR A 23 9.41 -11.02 -3.78
CA THR A 23 8.15 -10.31 -4.00
C THR A 23 8.35 -8.85 -4.42
N SER A 24 9.57 -8.32 -4.26
CA SER A 24 9.93 -6.95 -4.60
C SER A 24 11.44 -6.81 -4.82
N TYR A 25 11.85 -5.77 -5.50
CA TYR A 25 13.25 -5.39 -5.64
C TYR A 25 13.45 -3.94 -5.15
N PRO A 26 14.44 -3.69 -4.30
CA PRO A 26 15.32 -4.69 -3.68
C PRO A 26 14.56 -5.66 -2.78
N THR A 27 15.07 -6.89 -2.62
CA THR A 27 14.49 -7.89 -1.74
C THR A 27 14.63 -7.48 -0.28
N ALA A 28 13.77 -8.02 0.60
CA ALA A 28 13.77 -7.70 2.03
C ALA A 28 15.11 -7.95 2.74
N VAL A 29 15.94 -8.85 2.21
CA VAL A 29 17.31 -9.11 2.71
C VAL A 29 18.21 -7.88 2.59
N GLN A 30 17.91 -6.93 1.71
CA GLN A 30 18.65 -5.69 1.52
C GLN A 30 18.25 -4.60 2.53
N PHE A 31 17.17 -4.79 3.28
CA PHE A 31 16.74 -3.81 4.28
C PHE A 31 17.65 -3.87 5.51
N HIS A 32 17.99 -2.71 6.05
CA HIS A 32 18.85 -2.54 7.21
C HIS A 32 18.36 -1.39 8.09
N GLU A 33 18.81 -1.35 9.33
CA GLU A 33 18.34 -0.39 10.34
C GLU A 33 18.92 1.03 10.16
N ASP A 34 19.92 1.20 9.29
CA ASP A 34 20.56 2.50 9.04
C ASP A 34 19.69 3.45 8.20
N PHE A 35 18.55 2.97 7.66
CA PHE A 35 17.60 3.80 6.94
C PHE A 35 16.66 4.52 7.91
N GLY A 36 17.09 5.68 8.38
CA GLY A 36 16.36 6.50 9.33
C GLY A 36 15.63 7.72 8.70
N PRO A 37 15.12 8.63 9.53
CA PRO A 37 14.36 9.80 9.07
C PRO A 37 15.11 10.73 8.11
N GLN A 38 16.44 10.82 8.23
CA GLN A 38 17.25 11.66 7.34
C GLN A 38 17.33 11.06 5.94
N GLN A 39 17.54 9.76 5.82
CA GLN A 39 17.57 9.01 4.57
C GLN A 39 16.20 9.06 3.90
N TYR A 40 15.12 8.90 4.68
CA TYR A 40 13.76 9.01 4.18
C TYR A 40 13.48 10.40 3.58
N ARG A 41 13.83 11.48 4.28
CA ARG A 41 13.67 12.84 3.77
C ARG A 41 14.52 13.12 2.52
N ALA A 42 15.71 12.54 2.44
CA ALA A 42 16.55 12.65 1.24
C ALA A 42 15.90 11.93 0.05
N ALA A 43 15.34 10.73 0.28
CA ALA A 43 14.59 9.99 -0.74
C ALA A 43 13.33 10.75 -1.20
N ALA A 44 12.59 11.37 -0.29
CA ALA A 44 11.43 12.20 -0.62
C ALA A 44 11.83 13.40 -1.50
N ARG A 45 12.92 14.09 -1.17
CA ARG A 45 13.46 15.19 -2.02
C ARG A 45 13.86 14.69 -3.41
N ALA A 46 14.56 13.56 -3.49
CA ALA A 46 14.93 12.97 -4.78
C ALA A 46 13.70 12.55 -5.59
N SER A 47 12.68 12.02 -4.92
CA SER A 47 11.39 11.70 -5.52
C SER A 47 10.69 12.95 -6.08
N ASN A 48 10.69 14.07 -5.34
CA ASN A 48 10.13 15.34 -5.81
C ASN A 48 10.86 15.85 -7.06
N ALA A 49 12.20 15.76 -7.07
CA ALA A 49 13.00 16.17 -8.22
C ALA A 49 12.73 15.33 -9.49
N SER A 50 12.19 14.11 -9.35
CA SER A 50 11.83 13.27 -10.49
C SER A 50 10.57 13.74 -11.23
N GLY A 51 9.70 14.49 -10.59
CA GLY A 51 8.40 14.93 -11.12
C GLY A 51 7.40 13.81 -11.40
N ARG A 52 7.73 12.54 -11.11
CA ARG A 52 6.82 11.41 -11.36
C ARG A 52 5.60 11.48 -10.46
N PRO A 53 4.43 10.96 -10.91
CA PRO A 53 3.26 10.79 -10.06
C PRO A 53 3.55 10.01 -8.78
N LEU A 54 2.68 10.18 -7.79
CA LEU A 54 2.74 9.45 -6.53
C LEU A 54 1.90 8.17 -6.62
N SER A 55 2.35 7.14 -5.90
CA SER A 55 1.58 5.95 -5.57
C SER A 55 1.42 5.89 -4.06
N LEU A 56 0.18 5.78 -3.57
CA LEU A 56 -0.14 5.71 -2.16
C LEU A 56 -0.61 4.31 -1.77
N TYR A 57 -0.15 3.84 -0.62
CA TYR A 57 -0.61 2.60 -0.02
C TYR A 57 -1.08 2.85 1.42
N PHE A 58 -2.31 2.47 1.72
CA PHE A 58 -2.85 2.49 3.08
C PHE A 58 -2.99 1.07 3.62
N HIS A 59 -2.34 0.81 4.73
CA HIS A 59 -2.40 -0.48 5.39
C HIS A 59 -3.50 -0.50 6.45
N ILE A 60 -4.53 -1.33 6.25
CA ILE A 60 -5.58 -1.57 7.25
C ILE A 60 -5.31 -2.93 7.91
N PRO A 61 -4.74 -2.98 9.13
CA PRO A 61 -4.19 -4.22 9.67
C PRO A 61 -5.23 -5.19 10.22
N PHE A 62 -6.50 -4.82 10.29
CA PHE A 62 -7.52 -5.60 10.99
C PHE A 62 -8.13 -6.68 10.13
N CYS A 63 -8.34 -7.88 10.73
CA CYS A 63 -9.04 -9.01 10.14
C CYS A 63 -9.97 -9.64 11.17
N ASP A 64 -11.17 -10.03 10.76
CA ASP A 64 -12.08 -10.82 11.61
C ASP A 64 -11.56 -12.25 11.79
N THR A 65 -10.88 -12.78 10.77
CA THR A 65 -10.38 -14.16 10.72
C THR A 65 -9.03 -14.17 10.02
N VAL A 66 -8.15 -15.07 10.43
CA VAL A 66 -6.83 -15.25 9.82
C VAL A 66 -6.93 -16.28 8.69
N CYS A 67 -6.48 -15.92 7.49
CA CYS A 67 -6.36 -16.83 6.36
C CYS A 67 -5.19 -17.82 6.55
N PHE A 68 -5.31 -19.05 6.07
CA PHE A 68 -4.29 -20.10 6.23
C PHE A 68 -2.92 -19.74 5.64
N TYR A 69 -2.90 -18.95 4.56
CA TYR A 69 -1.68 -18.56 3.85
C TYR A 69 -1.22 -17.12 4.16
N CYS A 70 -1.78 -16.51 5.21
CA CYS A 70 -1.59 -15.10 5.47
C CYS A 70 -0.18 -14.77 5.96
N ALA A 71 0.55 -13.97 5.17
CA ALA A 71 1.84 -13.37 5.53
C ALA A 71 1.74 -11.86 5.83
N CYS A 72 0.53 -11.27 5.80
CA CYS A 72 0.32 -9.86 6.05
C CYS A 72 0.61 -9.47 7.50
N ASN A 73 1.09 -8.25 7.71
CA ASN A 73 1.11 -7.65 9.04
C ASN A 73 -0.34 -7.35 9.46
N LYS A 74 -0.84 -8.08 10.47
CA LYS A 74 -2.27 -8.09 10.81
C LYS A 74 -2.55 -8.16 12.29
N ILE A 75 -3.75 -7.71 12.63
CA ILE A 75 -4.34 -7.81 13.97
C ILE A 75 -5.68 -8.54 13.82
N ALA A 76 -5.75 -9.79 14.27
CA ALA A 76 -7.01 -10.55 14.28
C ALA A 76 -7.91 -10.05 15.42
N THR A 77 -9.05 -9.48 15.07
CA THR A 77 -10.04 -8.97 16.05
C THR A 77 -11.39 -8.74 15.39
N LYS A 78 -12.47 -8.93 16.17
CA LYS A 78 -13.82 -8.54 15.76
C LYS A 78 -14.25 -7.19 16.38
N ASP A 79 -13.40 -6.62 17.23
CA ASP A 79 -13.67 -5.33 17.90
C ASP A 79 -13.44 -4.17 16.93
N ARG A 80 -14.54 -3.68 16.35
CA ARG A 80 -14.55 -2.54 15.41
C ARG A 80 -14.17 -1.22 16.06
N THR A 81 -14.23 -1.10 17.39
CA THR A 81 -13.87 0.14 18.08
C THR A 81 -12.39 0.47 17.95
N ARG A 82 -11.55 -0.53 17.64
CA ARG A 82 -10.11 -0.36 17.40
C ARG A 82 -9.79 0.38 16.11
N ALA A 83 -10.73 0.46 15.17
CA ALA A 83 -10.50 1.10 13.88
C ALA A 83 -10.26 2.60 14.01
N GLN A 84 -11.08 3.33 14.77
CA GLN A 84 -10.98 4.79 14.83
C GLN A 84 -9.65 5.27 15.44
N PRO A 85 -9.18 4.78 16.60
CA PRO A 85 -7.88 5.18 17.14
C PRO A 85 -6.71 4.91 16.19
N TYR A 86 -6.82 3.86 15.35
CA TYR A 86 -5.84 3.58 14.32
C TYR A 86 -5.91 4.61 13.19
N LEU A 87 -7.12 4.90 12.67
CA LEU A 87 -7.33 5.88 11.61
C LEU A 87 -6.87 7.28 12.03
N ASP A 88 -7.06 7.67 13.29
CA ASP A 88 -6.57 8.96 13.81
C ASP A 88 -5.04 9.07 13.67
N ARG A 89 -4.32 7.95 13.82
CA ARG A 89 -2.86 7.89 13.58
C ARG A 89 -2.53 7.95 12.09
N VAL A 90 -3.30 7.26 11.26
CA VAL A 90 -3.15 7.32 9.79
C VAL A 90 -3.39 8.74 9.29
N TYR A 91 -4.40 9.45 9.79
CA TYR A 91 -4.66 10.84 9.41
C TYR A 91 -3.47 11.75 9.76
N ARG A 92 -2.90 11.56 10.94
CA ARG A 92 -1.69 12.28 11.33
C ARG A 92 -0.50 11.93 10.45
N GLU A 93 -0.34 10.68 10.07
CA GLU A 93 0.71 10.24 9.16
C GLU A 93 0.53 10.84 7.76
N ILE A 94 -0.69 10.86 7.21
CA ILE A 94 -1.01 11.52 5.95
C ILE A 94 -0.53 12.98 5.96
N GLU A 95 -0.84 13.74 7.01
CA GLU A 95 -0.41 15.12 7.17
C GLU A 95 1.13 15.25 7.19
N MET A 96 1.80 14.38 7.96
CA MET A 96 3.27 14.37 8.05
C MET A 96 3.94 13.98 6.74
N GLN A 97 3.39 13.02 6.03
CA GLN A 97 3.91 12.56 4.72
C GLN A 97 3.70 13.63 3.65
N ALA A 98 2.51 14.20 3.56
CA ALA A 98 2.20 15.23 2.59
C ALA A 98 3.14 16.44 2.70
N ALA A 99 3.60 16.78 3.90
CA ALA A 99 4.58 17.86 4.10
C ALA A 99 5.97 17.59 3.48
N LEU A 100 6.25 16.36 3.07
CA LEU A 100 7.53 15.95 2.45
C LEU A 100 7.47 15.91 0.93
N PHE A 101 6.27 15.82 0.35
CA PHE A 101 6.07 15.68 -1.09
C PHE A 101 5.50 16.94 -1.70
N ASP A 102 5.84 17.20 -2.97
CA ASP A 102 5.32 18.32 -3.73
C ASP A 102 3.80 18.14 -3.92
N SER A 103 3.02 19.12 -3.44
CA SER A 103 1.56 19.13 -3.48
C SER A 103 0.98 19.14 -4.91
N GLU A 104 1.76 19.58 -5.90
CA GLU A 104 1.34 19.61 -7.29
C GLU A 104 1.48 18.27 -8.00
N ARG A 105 2.21 17.32 -7.40
CA ARG A 105 2.35 15.97 -7.96
C ARG A 105 1.05 15.21 -7.84
N PRO A 106 0.50 14.69 -8.96
CA PRO A 106 -0.72 13.92 -8.91
C PRO A 106 -0.47 12.53 -8.25
N VAL A 107 -1.49 12.03 -7.59
CA VAL A 107 -1.56 10.62 -7.18
C VAL A 107 -2.18 9.84 -8.33
N GLU A 108 -1.38 8.99 -8.97
CA GLU A 108 -1.82 8.13 -10.07
C GLU A 108 -2.36 6.78 -9.56
N GLN A 109 -1.80 6.29 -8.45
CA GLN A 109 -2.21 5.03 -7.85
C GLN A 109 -2.51 5.19 -6.37
N LEU A 110 -3.61 4.57 -5.92
CA LEU A 110 -3.94 4.41 -4.51
C LEU A 110 -4.44 3.00 -4.26
N HIS A 111 -3.84 2.33 -3.30
CA HIS A 111 -4.25 0.99 -2.90
C HIS A 111 -4.48 0.89 -1.39
N TRP A 112 -5.59 0.28 -1.00
CA TRP A 112 -5.89 -0.09 0.38
C TRP A 112 -5.69 -1.59 0.55
N GLY A 113 -4.77 -1.96 1.42
CA GLY A 113 -4.42 -3.36 1.62
C GLY A 113 -4.16 -3.71 3.08
N GLY A 114 -3.46 -4.81 3.30
CA GLY A 114 -3.06 -5.29 4.62
C GLY A 114 -3.85 -6.48 5.10
N GLY A 115 -4.70 -6.27 6.12
CA GLY A 115 -5.65 -7.27 6.61
C GLY A 115 -6.90 -7.32 5.74
N THR A 116 -7.97 -6.71 6.21
CA THR A 116 -9.24 -6.58 5.47
C THR A 116 -9.62 -5.10 5.42
N PRO A 117 -9.42 -4.41 4.30
CA PRO A 117 -9.74 -2.97 4.20
C PRO A 117 -11.19 -2.65 4.58
N THR A 118 -12.13 -3.54 4.26
CA THR A 118 -13.55 -3.42 4.62
C THR A 118 -13.84 -3.70 6.11
N PHE A 119 -12.82 -3.88 6.94
CA PHE A 119 -12.97 -3.89 8.40
C PHE A 119 -13.45 -2.53 8.91
N ILE A 120 -13.01 -1.44 8.31
CA ILE A 120 -13.49 -0.10 8.62
C ILE A 120 -14.86 0.16 7.98
N SER A 121 -15.65 1.01 8.60
CA SER A 121 -17.01 1.34 8.11
C SER A 121 -16.94 2.20 6.84
N ALA A 122 -18.04 2.22 6.08
CA ALA A 122 -18.17 3.10 4.91
C ALA A 122 -18.00 4.60 5.26
N ALA A 123 -18.42 5.01 6.46
CA ALA A 123 -18.20 6.37 6.94
C ALA A 123 -16.70 6.66 7.14
N GLN A 124 -15.97 5.74 7.77
CA GLN A 124 -14.52 5.85 7.96
C GLN A 124 -13.75 5.79 6.63
N MET A 125 -14.22 4.99 5.66
CA MET A 125 -13.64 4.98 4.30
C MET A 125 -13.78 6.34 3.63
N ARG A 126 -14.98 6.96 3.69
CA ARG A 126 -15.20 8.29 3.12
C ARG A 126 -14.33 9.35 3.81
N GLU A 127 -14.20 9.27 5.12
CA GLU A 127 -13.35 10.17 5.89
C GLU A 127 -11.88 10.03 5.51
N LEU A 128 -11.36 8.80 5.42
CA LEU A 128 -10.00 8.54 4.98
C LEU A 128 -9.74 9.12 3.58
N MET A 129 -10.67 8.92 2.63
CA MET A 129 -10.56 9.53 1.30
C MET A 129 -10.63 11.05 1.35
N ALA A 130 -11.50 11.63 2.19
CA ALA A 130 -11.60 13.08 2.35
C ALA A 130 -10.31 13.69 2.94
N VAL A 131 -9.70 13.01 3.93
CA VAL A 131 -8.39 13.41 4.47
C VAL A 131 -7.31 13.33 3.40
N THR A 132 -7.26 12.22 2.65
CA THR A 132 -6.28 12.04 1.58
C THR A 132 -6.37 13.14 0.53
N ARG A 133 -7.58 13.46 0.06
CA ARG A 133 -7.81 14.51 -0.94
C ARG A 133 -7.47 15.92 -0.47
N ARG A 134 -7.50 16.19 0.83
CA ARG A 134 -7.07 17.49 1.37
C ARG A 134 -5.56 17.69 1.31
N HIS A 135 -4.80 16.59 1.31
CA HIS A 135 -3.34 16.62 1.43
C HIS A 135 -2.60 16.22 0.16
N PHE A 136 -3.26 15.48 -0.73
CA PHE A 136 -2.68 15.00 -1.98
C PHE A 136 -3.59 15.33 -3.16
N LYS A 137 -2.96 15.67 -4.28
CA LYS A 137 -3.65 15.96 -5.54
C LYS A 137 -4.10 14.66 -6.19
N MET A 138 -5.31 14.22 -5.86
CA MET A 138 -5.92 13.05 -6.49
C MET A 138 -6.41 13.40 -7.90
N LEU A 139 -6.30 12.47 -8.83
CA LEU A 139 -6.89 12.61 -10.16
C LEU A 139 -8.42 12.43 -10.05
N ASP A 140 -9.17 13.31 -10.72
CA ASP A 140 -10.65 13.33 -10.68
C ASP A 140 -11.28 12.56 -11.85
N ASP A 141 -10.46 12.08 -12.77
CA ASP A 141 -10.85 11.31 -13.94
C ASP A 141 -10.46 9.82 -13.82
N ASP A 142 -10.87 9.01 -14.79
CA ASP A 142 -10.55 7.58 -14.86
C ASP A 142 -9.05 7.30 -15.17
N SER A 143 -8.19 8.33 -15.14
CA SER A 143 -6.75 8.18 -15.37
C SER A 143 -5.98 7.68 -14.15
N GLY A 144 -6.57 7.75 -12.95
CA GLY A 144 -6.01 7.21 -11.70
C GLY A 144 -6.45 5.77 -11.46
N GLU A 145 -5.54 4.91 -10.98
CA GLU A 145 -5.83 3.55 -10.54
C GLU A 145 -6.02 3.52 -9.02
N TYR A 146 -7.29 3.44 -8.58
CA TYR A 146 -7.64 3.42 -7.15
C TYR A 146 -8.34 2.13 -6.76
N SER A 147 -7.78 1.33 -5.83
CA SER A 147 -8.28 0.03 -5.40
C SER A 147 -8.19 -0.22 -3.89
#